data_7f65de9ba5c8dacb1ad2d2722a7479e4
#
_entry.id   7f65de9ba5c8dacb1ad2d2722a7479e4
#
_cell.length_a   1.000
_cell.length_b   1.000
_cell.length_c   1.000
_cell.angle_alpha   90.00
_cell.angle_beta   90.00
_cell.angle_gamma   90.00
#
_symmetry.space_group_name_H-M   'P 1'
#
loop_
_entity.id
_entity.type
_entity.pdbx_description
1 polymer ?
#
loop_
_entity_poly.entity_id
_entity_poly.type
_entity_poly.pdbx_seq_one_letter_code
_entity_poly.pdbx_strand_id
1 'polypeptide(L)'
;LKLIDQKSISRFIYISTSGVYGDCRGKIVTEENAIKPTTDRARRRADAESQVLKYSSHNNFLAIVLRVPGIYGKDRLPLKRIMNSEPLITHDDSRVTNLIHVEDLSRIVIKSLDINIQKDEVINVSDGNPIKTTEYYEIIYEILGRDLPDYITYEDAKRLYDEKRLSFLNESRVLDTKKMNKLMPGCIRYQDIRKGIRRSL
;
A
#
# COMPACT_ATOMS: atom_id res chain seq x y z
N LEU A 1 5.75 6.31 -21.96
CA LEU A 1 7.00 7.06 -21.71
C LEU A 1 7.52 7.71 -23.00
N LYS A 2 7.52 7.02 -24.14
CA LYS A 2 8.02 7.57 -25.43
C LYS A 2 7.30 8.84 -25.93
N LEU A 3 6.10 9.12 -25.42
CA LEU A 3 5.29 10.30 -25.78
C LEU A 3 5.53 11.51 -24.86
N ILE A 4 6.37 11.35 -23.82
CA ILE A 4 6.69 12.44 -22.90
C ILE A 4 7.78 13.31 -23.54
N ASP A 5 7.53 14.61 -23.66
CA ASP A 5 8.56 15.56 -24.06
C ASP A 5 9.61 15.67 -22.95
N GLN A 6 10.76 15.03 -23.19
CA GLN A 6 11.86 14.91 -22.23
C GLN A 6 12.48 16.25 -21.86
N LYS A 7 12.34 17.27 -22.69
CA LYS A 7 12.88 18.62 -22.43
C LYS A 7 12.09 19.39 -21.38
N SER A 8 10.87 18.96 -21.10
CA SER A 8 9.93 19.67 -20.23
C SER A 8 9.80 19.09 -18.81
N ILE A 9 10.37 17.91 -18.53
CA ILE A 9 10.26 17.27 -17.23
C ILE A 9 11.62 17.12 -16.56
N SER A 10 11.69 17.44 -15.28
CA SER A 10 12.85 17.19 -14.41
C SER A 10 12.64 16.00 -13.48
N ARG A 11 11.40 15.59 -13.27
CA ARG A 11 11.04 14.54 -12.30
C ARG A 11 9.80 13.76 -12.73
N PHE A 12 9.83 12.44 -12.52
CA PHE A 12 8.72 11.54 -12.78
C PHE A 12 8.41 10.71 -11.54
N ILE A 13 7.17 10.78 -11.05
CA ILE A 13 6.73 10.02 -9.88
C ILE A 13 5.82 8.88 -10.36
N TYR A 14 6.19 7.65 -10.02
CA TYR A 14 5.41 6.47 -10.31
C TYR A 14 4.83 5.86 -9.02
N ILE A 15 3.50 5.84 -8.92
CA ILE A 15 2.81 5.18 -7.81
C ILE A 15 2.72 3.67 -8.13
N SER A 16 3.60 2.90 -7.52
CA SER A 16 3.64 1.44 -7.60
C SER A 16 2.87 0.80 -6.44
N THR A 17 3.16 -0.45 -6.13
CA THR A 17 2.52 -1.21 -5.04
C THR A 17 3.55 -1.96 -4.21
N SER A 18 3.32 -2.06 -2.90
CA SER A 18 4.08 -2.98 -2.04
C SER A 18 3.92 -4.46 -2.41
N GLY A 19 2.89 -4.80 -3.20
CA GLY A 19 2.68 -6.15 -3.73
C GLY A 19 3.82 -6.69 -4.61
N VAL A 20 4.70 -5.83 -5.10
CA VAL A 20 5.89 -6.26 -5.86
C VAL A 20 6.84 -7.16 -5.05
N TYR A 21 6.82 -7.05 -3.72
CA TYR A 21 7.62 -7.92 -2.85
C TYR A 21 7.08 -9.35 -2.75
N GLY A 22 5.80 -9.58 -3.08
CA GLY A 22 5.11 -10.85 -2.85
C GLY A 22 4.87 -11.14 -1.37
N ASP A 23 4.66 -12.41 -1.01
CA ASP A 23 4.53 -12.81 0.39
C ASP A 23 5.90 -12.88 1.07
N CYS A 24 6.07 -12.10 2.13
CA CYS A 24 7.27 -12.09 2.96
C CYS A 24 7.03 -12.71 4.35
N ARG A 25 5.89 -13.38 4.55
CA ARG A 25 5.52 -14.04 5.82
C ARG A 25 5.61 -13.09 7.03
N GLY A 26 5.11 -11.86 6.87
CA GLY A 26 5.14 -10.84 7.92
C GLY A 26 6.51 -10.22 8.22
N LYS A 27 7.56 -10.57 7.49
CA LYS A 27 8.90 -9.99 7.69
C LYS A 27 8.94 -8.52 7.27
N ILE A 28 9.82 -7.77 7.91
CA ILE A 28 10.13 -6.39 7.54
C ILE A 28 10.88 -6.40 6.19
N VAL A 29 10.45 -5.54 5.28
CA VAL A 29 11.07 -5.36 3.97
C VAL A 29 11.47 -3.90 3.76
N THR A 30 12.70 -3.71 3.27
CA THR A 30 13.24 -2.44 2.83
C THR A 30 13.20 -2.36 1.29
N GLU A 31 13.53 -1.22 0.74
CA GLU A 31 13.62 -1.03 -0.71
C GLU A 31 14.71 -1.87 -1.38
N GLU A 32 15.69 -2.34 -0.61
CA GLU A 32 16.80 -3.19 -1.07
C GLU A 32 16.40 -4.67 -1.20
N ASN A 33 15.27 -5.06 -0.59
CA ASN A 33 14.80 -6.42 -0.71
C ASN A 33 14.39 -6.76 -2.14
N ALA A 34 14.77 -7.96 -2.59
CA ALA A 34 14.39 -8.46 -3.91
C ALA A 34 12.86 -8.51 -4.06
N ILE A 35 12.36 -8.02 -5.19
CA ILE A 35 10.96 -8.12 -5.55
C ILE A 35 10.65 -9.56 -6.06
N LYS A 36 9.52 -10.12 -5.63
CA LYS A 36 9.04 -11.47 -5.99
C LYS A 36 7.53 -11.45 -6.22
N PRO A 37 7.05 -10.71 -7.24
CA PRO A 37 5.62 -10.53 -7.45
C PRO A 37 4.94 -11.86 -7.79
N THR A 38 3.90 -12.21 -7.05
CA THR A 38 3.16 -13.48 -7.19
C THR A 38 1.91 -13.33 -8.06
N THR A 39 1.30 -12.15 -8.09
CA THR A 39 0.09 -11.88 -8.87
C THR A 39 0.40 -11.16 -10.18
N ASP A 40 -0.45 -11.32 -11.21
CA ASP A 40 -0.29 -10.61 -12.49
C ASP A 40 -0.31 -9.09 -12.34
N ARG A 41 -1.12 -8.59 -11.40
CA ARG A 41 -1.13 -7.17 -11.08
C ARG A 41 0.22 -6.71 -10.54
N ALA A 42 0.82 -7.46 -9.62
CA ALA A 42 2.12 -7.14 -9.05
C ALA A 42 3.24 -7.26 -10.09
N ARG A 43 3.19 -8.29 -10.97
CA ARG A 43 4.15 -8.46 -12.08
C ARG A 43 4.13 -7.26 -13.04
N ARG A 44 2.92 -6.82 -13.45
CA ARG A 44 2.78 -5.62 -14.30
C ARG A 44 3.31 -4.36 -13.63
N ARG A 45 3.14 -4.22 -12.31
CA ARG A 45 3.70 -3.09 -11.55
C ARG A 45 5.22 -3.15 -11.46
N ALA A 46 5.79 -4.32 -11.20
CA ALA A 46 7.25 -4.53 -11.18
C ALA A 46 7.89 -4.25 -12.54
N ASP A 47 7.26 -4.70 -13.63
CA ASP A 47 7.70 -4.39 -14.99
C ASP A 47 7.65 -2.87 -15.26
N ALA A 48 6.59 -2.20 -14.87
CA ALA A 48 6.49 -0.74 -15.02
C ALA A 48 7.53 0.02 -14.17
N GLU A 49 7.84 -0.43 -12.93
CA GLU A 49 8.97 0.12 -12.14
C GLU A 49 10.28 0.03 -12.93
N SER A 50 10.59 -1.17 -13.45
CA SER A 50 11.80 -1.41 -14.25
C SER A 50 11.87 -0.51 -15.47
N GLN A 51 10.76 -0.38 -16.21
CA GLN A 51 10.71 0.48 -17.40
C GLN A 51 10.90 1.96 -17.04
N VAL A 52 10.29 2.44 -15.95
CA VAL A 52 10.44 3.83 -15.51
C VAL A 52 11.89 4.13 -15.13
N LEU A 53 12.51 3.28 -14.29
CA LEU A 53 13.89 3.43 -13.86
C LEU A 53 14.90 3.31 -15.01
N LYS A 54 14.67 2.36 -15.93
CA LYS A 54 15.48 2.24 -17.13
C LYS A 54 15.33 3.45 -18.05
N TYR A 55 14.14 4.01 -18.17
CA TYR A 55 13.91 5.16 -19.04
C TYR A 55 14.53 6.44 -18.45
N SER A 56 14.45 6.66 -17.14
CA SER A 56 15.09 7.80 -16.46
C SER A 56 16.60 7.77 -16.62
N SER A 57 17.24 6.60 -16.46
CA SER A 57 18.69 6.46 -16.59
C SER A 57 19.25 6.81 -17.98
N HIS A 58 18.43 6.86 -19.02
CA HIS A 58 18.80 7.25 -20.38
C HIS A 58 18.31 8.67 -20.75
N ASN A 59 17.72 9.39 -19.80
CA ASN A 59 17.11 10.69 -20.07
C ASN A 59 17.37 11.65 -18.89
N ASN A 60 17.26 12.93 -19.11
CA ASN A 60 17.66 13.98 -18.14
C ASN A 60 16.52 14.28 -17.12
N PHE A 61 15.95 13.27 -16.48
CA PHE A 61 15.01 13.45 -15.38
C PHE A 61 15.25 12.38 -14.29
N LEU A 62 14.77 12.65 -13.09
CA LEU A 62 14.86 11.70 -11.97
C LEU A 62 13.52 10.98 -11.77
N ALA A 63 13.55 9.68 -11.61
CA ALA A 63 12.38 8.87 -11.29
C ALA A 63 12.26 8.62 -9.78
N ILE A 64 11.04 8.70 -9.26
CA ILE A 64 10.70 8.31 -7.91
C ILE A 64 9.60 7.26 -7.98
N VAL A 65 9.90 6.05 -7.53
CA VAL A 65 8.95 4.95 -7.44
C VAL A 65 8.44 4.85 -6.00
N LEU A 66 7.16 5.07 -5.79
CA LEU A 66 6.51 4.93 -4.49
C LEU A 66 5.83 3.55 -4.41
N ARG A 67 6.32 2.65 -3.55
CA ARG A 67 5.71 1.34 -3.28
C ARG A 67 4.66 1.48 -2.20
N VAL A 68 3.41 1.63 -2.64
CA VAL A 68 2.25 1.98 -1.81
C VAL A 68 1.47 0.72 -1.43
N PRO A 69 1.04 0.58 -0.16
CA PRO A 69 0.24 -0.54 0.33
C PRO A 69 -1.26 -0.32 0.10
N GLY A 70 -2.12 -0.85 0.98
CA GLY A 70 -3.54 -0.57 1.00
C GLY A 70 -3.82 0.92 1.24
N ILE A 71 -4.54 1.55 0.32
CA ILE A 71 -4.94 2.95 0.45
C ILE A 71 -6.38 2.99 1.01
N TYR A 72 -6.57 3.69 2.12
CA TYR A 72 -7.89 3.95 2.68
C TYR A 72 -8.18 5.46 2.72
N GLY A 73 -9.45 5.82 2.93
CA GLY A 73 -9.89 7.21 2.92
C GLY A 73 -11.35 7.31 2.50
N LYS A 74 -11.83 8.53 2.27
CA LYS A 74 -13.18 8.77 1.75
C LYS A 74 -13.41 7.95 0.47
N ASP A 75 -14.54 7.29 0.38
CA ASP A 75 -14.97 6.41 -0.72
C ASP A 75 -14.05 5.17 -0.96
N ARG A 76 -13.14 4.88 -0.01
CA ARG A 76 -12.20 3.73 -0.10
C ARG A 76 -12.28 2.79 1.08
N LEU A 77 -13.09 3.09 2.09
CA LEU A 77 -13.37 2.16 3.16
C LEU A 77 -14.20 0.96 2.62
N PRO A 78 -14.04 -0.24 3.17
CA PRO A 78 -14.77 -1.44 2.73
C PRO A 78 -16.23 -1.45 3.20
N LEU A 79 -16.94 -0.32 3.16
CA LEU A 79 -18.28 -0.12 3.74
C LEU A 79 -19.31 -1.11 3.17
N LYS A 80 -19.24 -1.42 1.88
CA LYS A 80 -20.16 -2.39 1.28
C LYS A 80 -20.09 -3.77 1.97
N ARG A 81 -18.88 -4.23 2.28
CA ARG A 81 -18.68 -5.51 2.97
C ARG A 81 -19.19 -5.47 4.40
N ILE A 82 -18.95 -4.35 5.08
CA ILE A 82 -19.40 -4.12 6.45
C ILE A 82 -20.92 -4.06 6.51
N MET A 83 -21.55 -3.34 5.59
CA MET A 83 -23.01 -3.26 5.53
C MET A 83 -23.67 -4.61 5.23
N ASN A 84 -22.99 -5.47 4.47
CA ASN A 84 -23.47 -6.82 4.17
C ASN A 84 -23.10 -7.84 5.26
N SER A 85 -22.48 -7.42 6.38
CA SER A 85 -21.97 -8.30 7.44
C SER A 85 -21.17 -9.49 6.90
N GLU A 86 -20.31 -9.24 5.88
CA GLU A 86 -19.47 -10.30 5.34
C GLU A 86 -18.52 -10.82 6.41
N PRO A 87 -18.33 -12.16 6.54
CA PRO A 87 -17.51 -12.73 7.59
C PRO A 87 -16.05 -12.25 7.52
N LEU A 88 -15.43 -12.14 8.69
CA LEU A 88 -14.03 -11.80 8.86
C LEU A 88 -13.18 -13.06 8.97
N ILE A 89 -11.91 -12.96 8.59
CA ILE A 89 -10.94 -14.02 8.84
C ILE A 89 -10.62 -14.07 10.35
N THR A 90 -10.51 -15.27 10.93
CA THR A 90 -10.06 -15.42 12.32
C THR A 90 -8.73 -14.72 12.57
N HIS A 91 -8.49 -14.29 13.81
CA HIS A 91 -7.24 -13.60 14.16
C HIS A 91 -5.98 -14.45 13.91
N ASP A 92 -6.08 -15.78 14.05
CA ASP A 92 -4.96 -16.69 13.82
C ASP A 92 -4.59 -16.79 12.34
N ASP A 93 -5.57 -16.75 11.47
CA ASP A 93 -5.39 -16.81 10.01
C ASP A 93 -5.18 -15.43 9.39
N SER A 94 -5.48 -14.35 10.12
CA SER A 94 -5.37 -12.98 9.61
C SER A 94 -3.91 -12.55 9.45
N ARG A 95 -3.61 -12.03 8.27
CA ARG A 95 -2.27 -11.58 7.90
C ARG A 95 -2.06 -10.10 8.21
N VAL A 96 -0.79 -9.77 8.53
CA VAL A 96 -0.37 -8.38 8.70
C VAL A 96 -0.35 -7.67 7.36
N THR A 97 -0.94 -6.49 7.33
CA THR A 97 -0.96 -5.57 6.19
C THR A 97 -0.43 -4.20 6.61
N ASN A 98 -0.11 -3.39 5.62
CA ASN A 98 0.23 -1.97 5.82
C ASN A 98 -0.84 -1.13 5.16
N LEU A 99 -1.08 0.05 5.68
CA LEU A 99 -2.07 0.98 5.17
C LEU A 99 -1.48 2.38 5.00
N ILE A 100 -2.17 3.21 4.24
CA ILE A 100 -1.92 4.64 4.18
C ILE A 100 -3.21 5.38 3.90
N HIS A 101 -3.44 6.47 4.60
CA HIS A 101 -4.56 7.36 4.31
C HIS A 101 -4.33 8.11 2.99
N VAL A 102 -5.37 8.26 2.17
CA VAL A 102 -5.27 8.90 0.85
C VAL A 102 -4.71 10.33 0.91
N GLU A 103 -5.06 11.10 1.95
CA GLU A 103 -4.54 12.46 2.13
C GLU A 103 -3.02 12.45 2.47
N ASP A 104 -2.53 11.45 3.23
CA ASP A 104 -1.11 11.29 3.51
C ASP A 104 -0.34 10.90 2.25
N LEU A 105 -0.89 9.96 1.47
CA LEU A 105 -0.32 9.63 0.17
C LEU A 105 -0.23 10.85 -0.74
N SER A 106 -1.28 11.67 -0.79
CA SER A 106 -1.28 12.91 -1.58
C SER A 106 -0.17 13.86 -1.14
N ARG A 107 0.03 14.04 0.18
CA ARG A 107 1.13 14.86 0.73
C ARG A 107 2.50 14.30 0.34
N ILE A 108 2.66 12.98 0.41
CA ILE A 108 3.91 12.31 -0.01
C ILE A 108 4.17 12.54 -1.49
N VAL A 109 3.17 12.38 -2.35
CA VAL A 109 3.32 12.60 -3.80
C VAL A 109 3.72 14.06 -4.10
N ILE A 110 3.04 15.03 -3.48
CA ILE A 110 3.39 16.46 -3.64
C ILE A 110 4.81 16.73 -3.12
N LYS A 111 5.13 16.23 -1.91
CA LYS A 111 6.47 16.42 -1.33
C LYS A 111 7.57 15.77 -2.16
N SER A 112 7.29 14.65 -2.83
CA SER A 112 8.23 13.98 -3.71
C SER A 112 8.69 14.85 -4.89
N LEU A 113 7.93 15.89 -5.26
CA LEU A 113 8.33 16.85 -6.29
C LEU A 113 9.52 17.72 -5.86
N ASP A 114 9.69 17.96 -4.56
CA ASP A 114 10.64 18.92 -4.00
C ASP A 114 11.78 18.29 -3.19
N ILE A 115 11.79 16.94 -3.01
CA ILE A 115 12.88 16.30 -2.24
C ILE A 115 14.22 16.46 -2.97
N ASN A 116 15.26 16.71 -2.19
CA ASN A 116 16.62 16.79 -2.76
C ASN A 116 17.20 15.37 -2.95
N ILE A 117 17.20 14.91 -4.19
CA ILE A 117 17.79 13.63 -4.60
C ILE A 117 18.71 13.84 -5.80
N GLN A 118 19.76 13.01 -5.90
CA GLN A 118 20.76 13.07 -6.98
C GLN A 118 20.66 11.88 -7.94
N LYS A 119 19.79 10.92 -7.64
CA LYS A 119 19.55 9.71 -8.43
C LYS A 119 18.11 9.27 -8.29
N ASP A 120 17.70 8.35 -9.12
CA ASP A 120 16.40 7.69 -8.99
C ASP A 120 16.22 7.05 -7.62
N GLU A 121 15.00 7.12 -7.09
CA GLU A 121 14.68 6.60 -5.78
C GLU A 121 13.47 5.66 -5.82
N VAL A 122 13.60 4.54 -5.12
CA VAL A 122 12.47 3.68 -4.75
C VAL A 122 12.19 3.91 -3.27
N ILE A 123 10.92 4.10 -2.89
CA ILE A 123 10.54 4.47 -1.52
C ILE A 123 9.32 3.65 -1.10
N ASN A 124 9.45 2.92 0.01
CA ASN A 124 8.31 2.30 0.69
C ASN A 124 7.46 3.37 1.37
N VAL A 125 6.15 3.30 1.15
CA VAL A 125 5.20 4.29 1.66
C VAL A 125 4.16 3.59 2.52
N SER A 126 4.01 3.99 3.78
CA SER A 126 2.89 3.59 4.65
C SER A 126 2.79 4.54 5.86
N ASP A 127 1.73 4.41 6.66
CA ASP A 127 1.59 5.14 7.93
C ASP A 127 2.61 4.70 9.01
N GLY A 128 3.33 3.61 8.77
CA GLY A 128 4.33 3.05 9.68
C GLY A 128 3.76 2.12 10.75
N ASN A 129 2.45 1.88 10.78
CA ASN A 129 1.77 1.04 11.75
C ASN A 129 1.13 -0.17 11.08
N PRO A 130 1.87 -1.29 10.91
CA PRO A 130 1.31 -2.51 10.36
C PRO A 130 0.20 -3.04 11.28
N ILE A 131 -0.87 -3.55 10.69
CA ILE A 131 -2.07 -4.03 11.40
C ILE A 131 -2.55 -5.36 10.78
N LYS A 132 -3.19 -6.23 11.55
CA LYS A 132 -3.89 -7.39 10.99
C LYS A 132 -5.11 -6.94 10.19
N THR A 133 -5.38 -7.58 9.06
CA THR A 133 -6.53 -7.24 8.22
C THR A 133 -7.85 -7.32 9.00
N THR A 134 -8.01 -8.32 9.84
CA THR A 134 -9.20 -8.50 10.68
C THR A 134 -9.37 -7.33 11.65
N GLU A 135 -8.30 -6.95 12.36
CA GLU A 135 -8.30 -5.81 13.28
C GLU A 135 -8.68 -4.49 12.59
N TYR A 136 -8.21 -4.29 11.35
CA TYR A 136 -8.62 -3.11 10.57
C TYR A 136 -10.15 -3.06 10.35
N TYR A 137 -10.78 -4.21 10.04
CA TYR A 137 -12.23 -4.26 9.88
C TYR A 137 -12.95 -4.07 11.21
N GLU A 138 -12.49 -4.70 12.28
CA GLU A 138 -13.09 -4.56 13.64
C GLU A 138 -13.11 -3.10 14.09
N ILE A 139 -12.02 -2.35 13.85
CA ILE A 139 -11.97 -0.92 14.14
C ILE A 139 -13.05 -0.14 13.37
N ILE A 140 -13.33 -0.51 12.11
CA ILE A 140 -14.38 0.17 11.35
C ILE A 140 -15.77 -0.21 11.90
N TYR A 141 -16.01 -1.48 12.24
CA TYR A 141 -17.25 -1.90 12.90
C TYR A 141 -17.49 -1.15 14.20
N GLU A 142 -16.47 -1.05 15.06
CA GLU A 142 -16.53 -0.30 16.32
C GLU A 142 -16.88 1.19 16.09
N ILE A 143 -16.20 1.85 15.13
CA ILE A 143 -16.44 3.28 14.83
C ILE A 143 -17.85 3.51 14.29
N LEU A 144 -18.41 2.54 13.55
CA LEU A 144 -19.76 2.60 13.02
C LEU A 144 -20.84 2.17 14.04
N GLY A 145 -20.44 1.72 15.24
CA GLY A 145 -21.37 1.20 16.26
C GLY A 145 -22.14 -0.04 15.80
N ARG A 146 -21.50 -0.92 15.02
CA ARG A 146 -22.12 -2.13 14.49
C ARG A 146 -21.55 -3.36 15.18
N ASP A 147 -22.42 -4.37 15.34
CA ASP A 147 -21.98 -5.69 15.81
C ASP A 147 -21.03 -6.34 14.81
N LEU A 148 -20.05 -7.08 15.34
CA LEU A 148 -19.10 -7.84 14.52
C LEU A 148 -19.82 -9.00 13.83
N PRO A 149 -19.45 -9.32 12.57
CA PRO A 149 -19.99 -10.47 11.87
C PRO A 149 -19.33 -11.77 12.36
N ASP A 150 -19.74 -12.90 11.81
CA ASP A 150 -19.09 -14.18 12.04
C ASP A 150 -17.62 -14.18 11.59
N TYR A 151 -16.82 -15.02 12.23
CA TYR A 151 -15.45 -15.28 11.83
C TYR A 151 -15.35 -16.62 11.10
N ILE A 152 -14.52 -16.65 10.06
CA ILE A 152 -14.25 -17.86 9.28
C ILE A 152 -12.75 -18.13 9.20
N THR A 153 -12.39 -19.41 9.07
CA THR A 153 -11.01 -19.80 8.83
C THR A 153 -10.57 -19.41 7.41
N TYR A 154 -9.26 -19.37 7.19
CA TYR A 154 -8.74 -19.17 5.83
C TYR A 154 -9.16 -20.30 4.86
N GLU A 155 -9.29 -21.53 5.36
CA GLU A 155 -9.79 -22.67 4.57
C GLU A 155 -11.24 -22.49 4.12
N ASP A 156 -12.10 -21.96 4.98
CA ASP A 156 -13.48 -21.63 4.60
C ASP A 156 -13.52 -20.46 3.62
N ALA A 157 -12.65 -19.46 3.81
CA ALA A 157 -12.54 -18.34 2.89
C ALA A 157 -12.18 -18.78 1.46
N LYS A 158 -11.37 -19.82 1.30
CA LYS A 158 -11.03 -20.39 -0.02
C LYS A 158 -12.26 -20.92 -0.77
N ARG A 159 -13.32 -21.33 -0.06
CA ARG A 159 -14.56 -21.81 -0.67
C ARG A 159 -15.53 -20.69 -1.03
N LEU A 160 -15.40 -19.55 -0.34
CA LEU A 160 -16.33 -18.42 -0.44
C LEU A 160 -15.84 -17.31 -1.34
N TYR A 161 -14.52 -17.13 -1.45
CA TYR A 161 -13.93 -15.96 -2.08
C TYR A 161 -13.20 -16.29 -3.39
N ASP A 162 -13.23 -15.36 -4.32
CA ASP A 162 -12.48 -15.45 -5.57
C ASP A 162 -10.95 -15.34 -5.35
N GLU A 163 -10.17 -15.79 -6.34
CA GLU A 163 -8.71 -15.74 -6.30
C GLU A 163 -8.16 -14.34 -6.05
N LYS A 164 -8.82 -13.32 -6.59
CA LYS A 164 -8.41 -11.92 -6.42
C LYS A 164 -8.51 -11.50 -4.95
N ARG A 165 -9.57 -11.87 -4.26
CA ARG A 165 -9.74 -11.60 -2.83
C ARG A 165 -8.76 -12.41 -1.99
N LEU A 166 -8.60 -13.69 -2.29
CA LEU A 166 -7.66 -14.58 -1.61
C LEU A 166 -6.22 -14.10 -1.75
N SER A 167 -5.83 -13.54 -2.91
CA SER A 167 -4.48 -13.00 -3.11
C SER A 167 -4.13 -11.87 -2.15
N PHE A 168 -5.11 -11.09 -1.69
CA PHE A 168 -4.89 -10.05 -0.68
C PHE A 168 -4.77 -10.63 0.74
N LEU A 169 -5.42 -11.76 1.00
CA LEU A 169 -5.38 -12.43 2.30
C LEU A 169 -4.10 -13.25 2.50
N ASN A 170 -3.45 -13.66 1.42
CA ASN A 170 -2.29 -14.56 1.45
C ASN A 170 -0.94 -13.87 1.62
N GLU A 171 -0.82 -12.63 1.20
CA GLU A 171 0.45 -11.92 1.24
C GLU A 171 0.60 -11.11 2.53
N SER A 172 1.71 -11.30 3.24
CA SER A 172 2.03 -10.58 4.46
C SER A 172 3.45 -10.02 4.42
N ARG A 173 3.58 -8.76 4.74
CA ARG A 173 4.86 -8.03 4.87
C ARG A 173 4.69 -6.82 5.77
N VAL A 174 5.79 -6.34 6.34
CA VAL A 174 5.87 -5.08 7.07
C VAL A 174 6.83 -4.16 6.32
N LEU A 175 6.37 -2.98 5.91
CA LEU A 175 7.20 -2.02 5.19
C LEU A 175 8.08 -1.23 6.16
N ASP A 176 9.40 -1.25 5.97
CA ASP A 176 10.28 -0.27 6.60
C ASP A 176 10.08 1.09 5.90
N THR A 177 9.72 2.11 6.66
CA THR A 177 9.45 3.46 6.16
C THR A 177 10.50 4.48 6.56
N LYS A 178 11.65 4.05 7.08
CA LYS A 178 12.74 4.94 7.52
C LYS A 178 13.20 5.88 6.40
N LYS A 179 13.33 5.36 5.19
CA LYS A 179 13.72 6.15 4.02
C LYS A 179 12.69 7.22 3.70
N MET A 180 11.41 6.87 3.69
CA MET A 180 10.30 7.81 3.49
C MET A 180 10.34 8.93 4.54
N ASN A 181 10.43 8.57 5.82
CA ASN A 181 10.45 9.54 6.92
C ASN A 181 11.67 10.46 6.88
N LYS A 182 12.83 9.95 6.43
CA LYS A 182 14.05 10.76 6.25
C LYS A 182 13.90 11.77 5.12
N LEU A 183 13.37 11.35 3.97
CA LEU A 183 13.24 12.20 2.78
C LEU A 183 12.05 13.15 2.85
N MET A 184 10.98 12.74 3.50
CA MET A 184 9.68 13.44 3.54
C MET A 184 9.12 13.49 4.97
N PRO A 185 9.83 14.13 5.92
CA PRO A 185 9.38 14.20 7.31
C PRO A 185 8.04 14.95 7.43
N GLY A 186 7.19 14.52 8.36
CA GLY A 186 5.91 15.17 8.68
C GLY A 186 4.79 14.99 7.65
N CYS A 187 4.96 14.11 6.66
CA CYS A 187 3.90 13.83 5.67
C CYS A 187 2.78 12.96 6.23
N ILE A 188 3.05 12.14 7.25
CA ILE A 188 2.05 11.28 7.88
C ILE A 188 1.32 12.03 8.99
N ARG A 189 0.00 12.20 8.85
CA ARG A 189 -0.90 12.81 9.84
C ARG A 189 -1.84 11.78 10.46
N TYR A 190 -2.14 10.71 9.75
CA TYR A 190 -3.05 9.65 10.19
C TYR A 190 -2.29 8.38 10.60
N GLN A 191 -1.28 8.54 11.48
CA GLN A 191 -0.65 7.40 12.14
C GLN A 191 -1.64 6.60 12.97
N ASP A 192 -2.55 7.30 13.68
CA ASP A 192 -3.68 6.68 14.35
C ASP A 192 -4.75 6.35 13.31
N ILE A 193 -4.89 5.06 13.00
CA ILE A 193 -5.84 4.55 12.01
C ILE A 193 -7.30 4.92 12.37
N ARG A 194 -7.64 4.99 13.66
CA ARG A 194 -8.98 5.38 14.13
C ARG A 194 -9.32 6.81 13.72
N LYS A 195 -8.36 7.72 13.82
CA LYS A 195 -8.52 9.10 13.33
C LYS A 195 -8.70 9.14 11.81
N GLY A 196 -7.89 8.37 11.10
CA GLY A 196 -7.99 8.26 9.64
C GLY A 196 -9.34 7.72 9.18
N ILE A 197 -9.85 6.67 9.83
CA ILE A 197 -11.16 6.08 9.51
C ILE A 197 -12.28 7.08 9.79
N ARG A 198 -12.30 7.74 10.96
CA ARG A 198 -13.31 8.77 11.27
C ARG A 198 -13.29 9.92 10.26
N ARG A 199 -12.12 10.32 9.79
CA ARG A 199 -11.96 11.35 8.76
C ARG A 199 -12.53 10.90 7.40
N SER A 200 -12.63 9.60 7.18
CA SER A 200 -13.00 8.97 5.92
C SER A 200 -14.50 8.66 5.79
N LEU A 201 -15.21 8.71 6.89
CA LEU A 201 -16.68 8.57 6.97
C LEU A 201 -17.36 9.91 6.69
#